data_3f45da2152a24f3e46be5c6b9e0e34a9
#
_entry.id   3f45da2152a24f3e46be5c6b9e0e34a9
#
_cell.length_a   1.000
_cell.length_b   1.000
_cell.length_c   1.000
_cell.angle_alpha   90.00
_cell.angle_beta   90.00
_cell.angle_gamma   90.00
#
_symmetry.space_group_name_H-M   'P 1'
#
loop_
_entity.id
_entity.type
_entity.pdbx_description
1 polymer ?
#
loop_
_entity_poly.entity_id
_entity_poly.type
_entity_poly.pdbx_seq_one_letter_code
_entity_poly.pdbx_strand_id
1 'polypeptide(L)'
;MLKRHAYDQLLNWKNRKTKQGLLITGARQVGKTTLIEQFGADHYEHVAKVNFIEMPQAVETVSKAKDTEDLILRLSVLSGTEITPGKTLLFLDEMQACEDMLTWTKFLSGAKGLDVIVSGSLLGIDVFNVRSIPVGFLQTMRMYPLNFYEFCAACRLPQPALDTLRECYVDRREVPDYL
;
A
#
# COMPACT_ATOMS: atom_id res chain seq x y z
N MET A 1 -9.11 9.00 -12.84
CA MET A 1 -8.79 8.19 -11.66
C MET A 1 -9.42 8.76 -10.41
N LEU A 2 -9.83 7.94 -9.43
CA LEU A 2 -10.43 8.40 -8.19
C LEU A 2 -9.37 9.01 -7.28
N LYS A 3 -9.54 10.27 -6.88
CA LYS A 3 -8.62 10.95 -5.95
C LYS A 3 -8.86 10.39 -4.54
N ARG A 4 -7.81 9.84 -3.91
CA ARG A 4 -7.85 9.26 -2.57
C ARG A 4 -6.93 10.03 -1.64
N HIS A 5 -7.37 10.35 -0.43
CA HIS A 5 -6.51 10.94 0.60
C HIS A 5 -5.31 10.03 0.96
N ALA A 6 -5.51 8.72 0.83
CA ALA A 6 -4.44 7.75 1.02
C ALA A 6 -3.27 7.94 0.05
N TYR A 7 -3.49 8.53 -1.14
CA TYR A 7 -2.42 8.84 -2.10
C TYR A 7 -1.45 9.90 -1.56
N ASP A 8 -1.95 10.94 -0.89
CA ASP A 8 -1.12 11.98 -0.29
C ASP A 8 -0.23 11.41 0.85
N GLN A 9 -0.73 10.37 1.55
CA GLN A 9 0.07 9.66 2.56
C GLN A 9 1.22 8.87 1.93
N LEU A 10 1.02 8.26 0.75
CA LEU A 10 2.06 7.60 -0.03
C LEU A 10 3.14 8.60 -0.49
N LEU A 11 2.73 9.77 -0.98
CA LEU A 11 3.66 10.85 -1.35
C LEU A 11 4.50 11.31 -0.16
N ASN A 12 3.87 11.51 0.99
CA ASN A 12 4.56 11.89 2.23
C ASN A 12 5.55 10.81 2.67
N TRP A 13 5.19 9.53 2.56
CA TRP A 13 6.10 8.43 2.85
C TRP A 13 7.31 8.42 1.90
N LYS A 14 7.08 8.54 0.60
CA LYS A 14 8.17 8.57 -0.40
C LYS A 14 9.18 9.69 -0.14
N ASN A 15 8.70 10.86 0.27
CA ASN A 15 9.51 12.07 0.46
C ASN A 15 10.24 12.13 1.81
N ARG A 16 10.06 11.16 2.72
CA ARG A 16 10.75 11.15 4.02
C ARG A 16 12.24 10.87 3.87
N LYS A 17 13.06 11.53 4.72
CA LYS A 17 14.52 11.35 4.76
C LYS A 17 14.93 9.97 5.29
N THR A 18 14.18 9.44 6.26
CA THR A 18 14.36 8.08 6.79
C THR A 18 13.30 7.19 6.17
N LYS A 19 13.70 6.39 5.18
CA LYS A 19 12.78 5.49 4.51
C LYS A 19 12.68 4.17 5.26
N GLN A 20 11.52 3.97 5.85
CA GLN A 20 11.07 2.67 6.34
C GLN A 20 10.19 2.06 5.25
N GLY A 21 10.14 0.73 5.18
CA GLY A 21 9.11 0.09 4.36
C GLY A 21 7.72 0.52 4.81
N LEU A 22 6.74 0.46 3.92
CA LEU A 22 5.35 0.83 4.21
C LEU A 22 4.45 -0.40 4.22
N LEU A 23 3.78 -0.64 5.34
CA LEU A 23 2.72 -1.64 5.46
C LEU A 23 1.36 -0.96 5.28
N ILE A 24 0.63 -1.35 4.25
CA ILE A 24 -0.73 -0.86 3.99
C ILE A 24 -1.74 -1.93 4.40
N THR A 25 -2.52 -1.63 5.44
CA THR A 25 -3.58 -2.51 5.94
C THR A 25 -4.96 -1.93 5.63
N GLY A 26 -5.97 -2.76 5.60
CA GLY A 26 -7.35 -2.33 5.39
C GLY A 26 -8.24 -3.49 4.95
N ALA A 27 -9.55 -3.28 4.96
CA ALA A 27 -10.51 -4.31 4.55
C ALA A 27 -10.22 -4.80 3.12
N ARG A 28 -10.77 -5.96 2.77
CA ARG A 28 -10.74 -6.43 1.38
C ARG A 28 -11.52 -5.45 0.49
N GLN A 29 -11.09 -5.31 -0.77
CA GLN A 29 -11.75 -4.52 -1.82
C GLN A 29 -11.84 -3.00 -1.56
N VAL A 30 -11.06 -2.44 -0.63
CA VAL A 30 -10.99 -0.97 -0.44
C VAL A 30 -10.08 -0.27 -1.45
N GLY A 31 -9.44 -1.03 -2.37
CA GLY A 31 -8.61 -0.49 -3.44
C GLY A 31 -7.12 -0.35 -3.09
N LYS A 32 -6.58 -1.13 -2.12
CA LYS A 32 -5.15 -1.09 -1.74
C LYS A 32 -4.23 -1.32 -2.93
N THR A 33 -4.39 -2.46 -3.59
CA THR A 33 -3.59 -2.89 -4.73
C THR A 33 -3.61 -1.85 -5.86
N THR A 34 -4.80 -1.39 -6.25
CA THR A 34 -4.97 -0.37 -7.30
C THR A 34 -4.26 0.94 -6.94
N LEU A 35 -4.36 1.38 -5.69
CA LEU A 35 -3.71 2.61 -5.23
C LEU A 35 -2.18 2.51 -5.28
N ILE A 36 -1.63 1.36 -4.85
CA ILE A 36 -0.18 1.12 -4.82
C ILE A 36 0.37 1.01 -6.24
N GLU A 37 -0.30 0.27 -7.13
CA GLU A 37 0.10 0.13 -8.53
C GLU A 37 0.11 1.48 -9.25
N GLN A 38 -0.93 2.30 -9.05
CA GLN A 38 -0.99 3.64 -9.62
C GLN A 38 0.14 4.52 -9.09
N PHE A 39 0.34 4.51 -7.77
CA PHE A 39 1.44 5.26 -7.15
C PHE A 39 2.80 4.84 -7.68
N GLY A 40 2.99 3.53 -7.87
CA GLY A 40 4.20 2.98 -8.46
C GLY A 40 4.41 3.46 -9.89
N ALA A 41 3.37 3.40 -10.74
CA ALA A 41 3.42 3.87 -12.10
C ALA A 41 3.68 5.39 -12.23
N ASP A 42 3.18 6.18 -11.29
CA ASP A 42 3.35 7.64 -11.31
C ASP A 42 4.75 8.09 -10.83
N HIS A 43 5.45 7.27 -10.02
CA HIS A 43 6.62 7.74 -9.27
C HIS A 43 7.89 6.88 -9.38
N TYR A 44 7.84 5.74 -10.09
CA TYR A 44 8.98 4.86 -10.29
C TYR A 44 9.10 4.47 -11.77
N GLU A 45 10.30 4.12 -12.20
CA GLU A 45 10.53 3.60 -13.54
C GLU A 45 9.90 2.21 -13.70
N HIS A 46 9.90 1.41 -12.62
CA HIS A 46 9.38 0.04 -12.61
C HIS A 46 8.63 -0.26 -11.30
N VAL A 47 7.70 -1.22 -11.38
CA VAL A 47 7.02 -1.81 -10.21
C VAL A 47 7.24 -3.31 -10.25
N ALA A 48 7.99 -3.84 -9.29
CA ALA A 48 8.15 -5.27 -9.09
C ALA A 48 7.07 -5.75 -8.12
N LYS A 49 5.99 -6.33 -8.66
CA LYS A 49 4.85 -6.82 -7.87
C LYS A 49 4.92 -8.33 -7.70
N VAL A 50 4.78 -8.79 -6.45
CA VAL A 50 4.57 -10.20 -6.11
C VAL A 50 3.33 -10.31 -5.24
N ASN A 51 2.31 -11.06 -5.70
CA ASN A 51 1.10 -11.34 -4.95
C ASN A 51 1.13 -12.79 -4.45
N PHE A 52 1.19 -12.98 -3.14
CA PHE A 52 1.38 -14.30 -2.53
C PHE A 52 0.14 -15.20 -2.60
N ILE A 53 -1.06 -14.65 -2.87
CA ILE A 53 -2.27 -15.44 -3.13
C ILE A 53 -2.31 -15.89 -4.59
N GLU A 54 -2.00 -14.99 -5.52
CA GLU A 54 -2.02 -15.29 -6.96
C GLU A 54 -0.83 -16.14 -7.40
N MET A 55 0.29 -16.06 -6.66
CA MET A 55 1.55 -16.75 -6.94
C MET A 55 1.96 -17.64 -5.75
N PRO A 56 1.28 -18.78 -5.50
CA PRO A 56 1.60 -19.66 -4.36
C PRO A 56 3.04 -20.16 -4.35
N GLN A 57 3.66 -20.34 -5.54
CA GLN A 57 5.08 -20.71 -5.68
C GLN A 57 6.04 -19.65 -5.12
N ALA A 58 5.57 -18.40 -4.96
CA ALA A 58 6.39 -17.36 -4.36
C ALA A 58 6.70 -17.63 -2.88
N VAL A 59 5.78 -18.28 -2.16
CA VAL A 59 5.99 -18.64 -0.74
C VAL A 59 7.19 -19.57 -0.60
N GLU A 60 7.24 -20.64 -1.40
CA GLU A 60 8.36 -21.57 -1.39
C GLU A 60 9.67 -20.92 -1.87
N THR A 61 9.58 -20.02 -2.85
CA THR A 61 10.75 -19.29 -3.36
C THR A 61 11.36 -18.40 -2.29
N VAL A 62 10.52 -17.69 -1.50
CA VAL A 62 10.93 -16.83 -0.39
C VAL A 62 11.54 -17.65 0.75
N SER A 63 10.93 -18.79 1.12
CA SER A 63 11.43 -19.64 2.21
C SER A 63 12.82 -20.22 1.95
N LYS A 64 13.21 -20.35 0.67
CA LYS A 64 14.54 -20.86 0.25
C LYS A 64 15.59 -19.76 0.12
N ALA A 65 15.25 -18.49 0.36
CA ALA A 65 16.20 -17.40 0.28
C ALA A 65 17.25 -17.50 1.41
N LYS A 66 18.52 -17.31 1.04
CA LYS A 66 19.67 -17.46 1.95
C LYS A 66 20.03 -16.13 2.64
N ASP A 67 19.89 -15.05 1.91
CA ASP A 67 20.19 -13.68 2.33
C ASP A 67 19.33 -12.68 1.56
N THR A 68 19.51 -11.39 1.85
CA THR A 68 18.73 -10.32 1.24
C THR A 68 18.98 -10.17 -0.26
N GLU A 69 20.20 -10.40 -0.73
CA GLU A 69 20.55 -10.29 -2.15
C GLU A 69 19.93 -11.44 -2.95
N ASP A 70 20.02 -12.67 -2.45
CA ASP A 70 19.36 -13.84 -3.03
C ASP A 70 17.82 -13.65 -3.06
N LEU A 71 17.25 -13.09 -2.00
CA LEU A 71 15.81 -12.77 -1.96
C LEU A 71 15.43 -11.75 -3.03
N ILE A 72 16.16 -10.63 -3.17
CA ILE A 72 15.90 -9.61 -4.18
C ILE A 72 15.97 -10.20 -5.59
N LEU A 73 16.96 -11.05 -5.86
CA LEU A 73 17.09 -11.75 -7.15
C LEU A 73 15.87 -12.64 -7.41
N ARG A 74 15.44 -13.42 -6.42
CA ARG A 74 14.25 -14.30 -6.53
C ARG A 74 12.96 -13.48 -6.78
N LEU A 75 12.79 -12.39 -6.05
CA LEU A 75 11.65 -11.48 -6.24
C LEU A 75 11.68 -10.81 -7.61
N SER A 76 12.87 -10.48 -8.14
CA SER A 76 13.02 -9.98 -9.51
C SER A 76 12.56 -11.01 -10.55
N VAL A 77 12.95 -12.27 -10.37
CA VAL A 77 12.53 -13.36 -11.26
C VAL A 77 11.02 -13.60 -11.18
N LEU A 78 10.46 -13.62 -9.96
CA LEU A 78 9.02 -13.83 -9.75
C LEU A 78 8.18 -12.71 -10.35
N SER A 79 8.60 -11.45 -10.20
CA SER A 79 7.86 -10.29 -10.73
C SER A 79 8.12 -10.05 -12.23
N GLY A 80 9.13 -10.69 -12.81
CA GLY A 80 9.59 -10.40 -14.18
C GLY A 80 10.17 -8.99 -14.33
N THR A 81 10.57 -8.35 -13.23
CA THR A 81 11.05 -6.96 -13.21
C THR A 81 12.33 -6.86 -12.40
N GLU A 82 13.36 -6.24 -12.96
CA GLU A 82 14.61 -5.99 -12.24
C GLU A 82 14.37 -5.00 -11.09
N ILE A 83 14.79 -5.40 -9.89
CA ILE A 83 14.67 -4.58 -8.68
C ILE A 83 15.93 -3.73 -8.54
N THR A 84 15.88 -2.50 -9.04
CA THR A 84 16.97 -1.52 -8.97
C THR A 84 16.67 -0.48 -7.90
N PRO A 85 17.57 -0.30 -6.89
CA PRO A 85 17.40 0.73 -5.86
C PRO A 85 17.19 2.13 -6.46
N GLY A 86 16.21 2.87 -5.91
CA GLY A 86 15.84 4.22 -6.35
C GLY A 86 14.99 4.29 -7.62
N LYS A 87 14.89 3.21 -8.41
CA LYS A 87 14.14 3.15 -9.67
C LYS A 87 12.92 2.25 -9.61
N THR A 88 12.98 1.19 -8.82
CA THR A 88 11.94 0.18 -8.73
C THR A 88 11.22 0.26 -7.39
N LEU A 89 9.89 0.31 -7.42
CA LEU A 89 9.07 0.05 -6.25
C LEU A 89 8.88 -1.46 -6.09
N LEU A 90 9.31 -2.03 -4.96
CA LEU A 90 8.99 -3.40 -4.61
C LEU A 90 7.63 -3.45 -3.91
N PHE A 91 6.65 -4.08 -4.55
CA PHE A 91 5.31 -4.24 -4.03
C PHE A 91 5.00 -5.71 -3.72
N LEU A 92 4.84 -6.01 -2.42
CA LEU A 92 4.53 -7.34 -1.90
C LEU A 92 3.07 -7.36 -1.44
N ASP A 93 2.20 -7.96 -2.26
CA ASP A 93 0.76 -7.96 -2.04
C ASP A 93 0.29 -9.24 -1.34
N GLU A 94 -0.75 -9.11 -0.50
CA GLU A 94 -1.36 -10.19 0.28
C GLU A 94 -0.33 -10.94 1.16
N MET A 95 0.54 -10.17 1.84
CA MET A 95 1.68 -10.66 2.62
C MET A 95 1.29 -11.72 3.67
N GLN A 96 0.05 -11.72 4.17
CA GLN A 96 -0.43 -12.72 5.13
C GLN A 96 -0.44 -14.15 4.58
N ALA A 97 -0.31 -14.34 3.28
CA ALA A 97 -0.16 -15.67 2.68
C ALA A 97 1.29 -16.21 2.75
N CYS A 98 2.26 -15.41 3.23
CA CYS A 98 3.67 -15.81 3.34
C CYS A 98 4.24 -15.33 4.70
N GLU A 99 4.27 -16.22 5.70
CA GLU A 99 4.70 -15.88 7.06
C GLU A 99 6.16 -15.40 7.12
N ASP A 100 7.05 -15.99 6.35
CA ASP A 100 8.46 -15.61 6.30
C ASP A 100 8.67 -14.17 5.83
N MET A 101 7.71 -13.63 5.06
CA MET A 101 7.81 -12.29 4.50
C MET A 101 7.83 -11.20 5.57
N LEU A 102 7.18 -11.41 6.72
CA LEU A 102 7.26 -10.49 7.86
C LEU A 102 8.71 -10.32 8.35
N THR A 103 9.44 -11.40 8.42
CA THR A 103 10.86 -11.37 8.81
C THR A 103 11.70 -10.69 7.73
N TRP A 104 11.47 -11.02 6.47
CA TRP A 104 12.22 -10.47 5.36
C TRP A 104 11.96 -8.98 5.12
N THR A 105 10.76 -8.46 5.43
CA THR A 105 10.48 -7.03 5.28
C THR A 105 11.42 -6.16 6.11
N LYS A 106 11.91 -6.64 7.26
CA LYS A 106 12.91 -5.94 8.06
C LYS A 106 14.22 -5.73 7.29
N PHE A 107 14.69 -6.77 6.62
CA PHE A 107 15.95 -6.73 5.87
C PHE A 107 15.80 -5.95 4.57
N LEU A 108 14.69 -6.14 3.86
CA LEU A 108 14.37 -5.40 2.63
C LEU A 108 14.22 -3.90 2.90
N SER A 109 13.54 -3.52 3.99
CA SER A 109 13.38 -2.10 4.37
C SER A 109 14.70 -1.46 4.82
N GLY A 110 15.66 -2.26 5.29
CA GLY A 110 17.01 -1.81 5.61
C GLY A 110 17.95 -1.74 4.41
N ALA A 111 17.58 -2.32 3.27
CA ALA A 111 18.39 -2.29 2.07
C ALA A 111 18.45 -0.87 1.48
N LYS A 112 19.67 -0.36 1.32
CA LYS A 112 19.91 1.03 0.93
C LYS A 112 19.28 1.38 -0.42
N GLY A 113 18.37 2.35 -0.41
CA GLY A 113 17.72 2.87 -1.61
C GLY A 113 16.57 2.03 -2.15
N LEU A 114 16.18 0.94 -1.48
CA LEU A 114 15.03 0.13 -1.86
C LEU A 114 13.75 0.66 -1.21
N ASP A 115 12.78 1.00 -2.02
CA ASP A 115 11.44 1.38 -1.59
C ASP A 115 10.53 0.15 -1.61
N VAL A 116 10.01 -0.23 -0.44
CA VAL A 116 9.19 -1.44 -0.24
C VAL A 116 7.82 -1.06 0.30
N ILE A 117 6.78 -1.47 -0.40
CA ILE A 117 5.40 -1.43 0.09
C ILE A 117 4.90 -2.85 0.21
N VAL A 118 4.35 -3.16 1.37
CA VAL A 118 3.66 -4.43 1.61
C VAL A 118 2.19 -4.17 1.87
N SER A 119 1.32 -5.03 1.38
CA SER A 119 -0.12 -4.94 1.67
C SER A 119 -0.65 -6.23 2.29
N GLY A 120 -1.73 -6.09 3.05
CA GLY A 120 -2.43 -7.23 3.59
C GLY A 120 -3.82 -6.86 4.11
N SER A 121 -4.71 -7.87 4.22
CA SER A 121 -6.01 -7.67 4.83
C SER A 121 -5.85 -7.56 6.36
N LEU A 122 -6.66 -6.69 7.01
CA LEU A 122 -6.67 -6.51 8.47
C LEU A 122 -6.84 -7.84 9.22
N LEU A 123 -7.76 -8.68 8.76
CA LEU A 123 -8.03 -9.99 9.37
C LEU A 123 -6.84 -10.95 9.29
N GLY A 124 -6.02 -10.87 8.24
CA GLY A 124 -4.83 -11.72 8.12
C GLY A 124 -3.67 -11.24 9.00
N ILE A 125 -3.53 -9.93 9.18
CA ILE A 125 -2.43 -9.34 9.97
C ILE A 125 -2.71 -9.42 11.48
N ASP A 126 -3.97 -9.29 11.90
CA ASP A 126 -4.36 -9.46 13.31
C ASP A 126 -4.18 -10.91 13.79
N VAL A 127 -4.31 -11.92 12.88
CA VAL A 127 -4.06 -13.33 13.20
C VAL A 127 -2.57 -13.63 13.45
N PHE A 128 -1.67 -12.88 12.82
CA PHE A 128 -0.21 -13.00 13.08
C PHE A 128 0.22 -12.38 14.42
N ASN A 129 -0.70 -12.28 15.41
CA ASN A 129 -0.35 -11.70 16.72
C ASN A 129 0.60 -10.51 16.57
N VAL A 130 0.09 -9.31 16.62
CA VAL A 130 0.77 -8.00 16.46
C VAL A 130 2.13 -7.85 17.20
N ARG A 131 2.57 -8.87 17.92
CA ARG A 131 3.89 -8.96 18.58
C ARG A 131 5.08 -9.04 17.62
N SER A 132 4.86 -9.22 16.30
CA SER A 132 5.96 -9.49 15.34
C SER A 132 6.13 -8.45 14.25
N ILE A 133 5.31 -7.38 14.16
CA ILE A 133 5.62 -6.29 13.21
C ILE A 133 6.92 -5.66 13.67
N PRO A 134 7.98 -5.65 12.82
CA PRO A 134 9.28 -5.10 13.21
C PRO A 134 9.15 -3.60 13.50
N VAL A 135 8.97 -3.26 14.77
CA VAL A 135 8.90 -1.86 15.21
C VAL A 135 10.17 -1.13 14.77
N GLY A 136 10.01 -0.01 14.06
CA GLY A 136 11.14 0.78 13.57
C GLY A 136 11.54 0.51 12.12
N PHE A 137 11.15 -0.61 11.50
CA PHE A 137 11.48 -0.95 10.09
C PHE A 137 10.31 -0.73 9.13
N LEU A 138 9.08 -0.81 9.62
CA LEU A 138 7.86 -0.60 8.85
C LEU A 138 7.05 0.53 9.46
N GLN A 139 6.60 1.43 8.61
CA GLN A 139 5.53 2.37 8.91
C GLN A 139 4.21 1.73 8.53
N THR A 140 3.19 1.83 9.36
CA THR A 140 1.85 1.33 9.05
C THR A 140 0.94 2.44 8.56
N MET A 141 0.24 2.20 7.45
CA MET A 141 -0.82 3.03 6.92
C MET A 141 -2.11 2.22 6.84
N ARG A 142 -3.17 2.72 7.44
CA ARG A 142 -4.49 2.07 7.37
C ARG A 142 -5.33 2.69 6.27
N MET A 143 -5.77 1.86 5.32
CA MET A 143 -6.65 2.28 4.24
C MET A 143 -8.09 1.92 4.56
N TYR A 144 -8.96 2.92 4.48
CA TYR A 144 -10.40 2.80 4.70
C TYR A 144 -11.16 2.80 3.38
N PRO A 145 -12.45 2.39 3.35
CA PRO A 145 -13.33 2.66 2.23
C PRO A 145 -13.36 4.15 1.86
N LEU A 146 -14.02 4.50 0.77
CA LEU A 146 -14.22 5.89 0.38
C LEU A 146 -14.90 6.67 1.51
N ASN A 147 -14.33 7.80 1.87
CA ASN A 147 -15.06 8.74 2.70
C ASN A 147 -16.13 9.47 1.86
N PHE A 148 -16.98 10.24 2.52
CA PHE A 148 -18.08 10.94 1.85
C PHE A 148 -17.60 11.85 0.70
N TYR A 149 -16.54 12.61 0.89
CA TYR A 149 -16.00 13.49 -0.13
C TYR A 149 -15.37 12.74 -1.31
N GLU A 150 -14.63 11.68 -1.04
CA GLU A 150 -14.08 10.80 -2.07
C GLU A 150 -15.20 10.13 -2.88
N PHE A 151 -16.28 9.72 -2.21
CA PHE A 151 -17.47 9.15 -2.85
C PHE A 151 -18.17 10.17 -3.74
N CYS A 152 -18.43 11.37 -3.23
CA CYS A 152 -19.05 12.45 -4.01
C CYS A 152 -18.19 12.84 -5.22
N ALA A 153 -16.87 12.90 -5.06
CA ALA A 153 -15.96 13.13 -6.18
C ALA A 153 -16.01 12.00 -7.21
N ALA A 154 -16.16 10.74 -6.76
CA ALA A 154 -16.38 9.60 -7.64
C ALA A 154 -17.68 9.70 -8.44
N CYS A 155 -18.73 10.23 -7.82
CA CYS A 155 -20.01 10.51 -8.46
C CYS A 155 -19.96 11.77 -9.34
N ARG A 156 -18.79 12.43 -9.46
CA ARG A 156 -18.59 13.68 -10.22
C ARG A 156 -19.47 14.84 -9.71
N LEU A 157 -19.77 14.87 -8.41
CA LEU A 157 -20.50 15.97 -7.81
C LEU A 157 -19.67 17.26 -7.95
N PRO A 158 -20.24 18.37 -8.47
CA PRO A 158 -19.51 19.64 -8.63
C PRO A 158 -19.04 20.19 -7.29
N GLN A 159 -17.88 20.85 -7.26
CA GLN A 159 -17.32 21.42 -6.03
C GLN A 159 -18.31 22.37 -5.31
N PRO A 160 -19.07 23.25 -5.99
CA PRO A 160 -20.06 24.10 -5.31
C PRO A 160 -21.14 23.31 -4.55
N ALA A 161 -21.56 22.15 -5.09
CA ALA A 161 -22.52 21.28 -4.41
C ALA A 161 -21.92 20.65 -3.15
N LEU A 162 -20.65 20.23 -3.20
CA LEU A 162 -19.92 19.74 -2.03
C LEU A 162 -19.76 20.79 -0.95
N ASP A 163 -19.46 22.03 -1.34
CA ASP A 163 -19.32 23.15 -0.42
C ASP A 163 -20.64 23.46 0.27
N THR A 164 -21.74 23.47 -0.49
CA THR A 164 -23.09 23.65 0.06
C THR A 164 -23.46 22.54 1.05
N LEU A 165 -23.17 21.26 0.71
CA LEU A 165 -23.42 20.14 1.63
C LEU A 165 -22.61 20.28 2.91
N ARG A 166 -21.35 20.73 2.81
CA ARG A 166 -20.48 20.97 3.96
C ARG A 166 -21.02 22.09 4.86
N GLU A 167 -21.45 23.21 4.27
CA GLU A 167 -22.05 24.31 4.99
C GLU A 167 -23.33 23.89 5.70
N CYS A 168 -24.22 23.15 5.01
CA CYS A 168 -25.44 22.63 5.61
C CYS A 168 -25.15 21.73 6.81
N TYR A 169 -24.12 20.87 6.70
CA TYR A 169 -23.71 20.01 7.80
C TYR A 169 -23.16 20.80 9.00
N VAL A 170 -22.28 21.78 8.75
CA VAL A 170 -21.67 22.61 9.81
C VAL A 170 -22.71 23.46 10.52
N ASP A 171 -23.58 24.08 9.75
CA ASP A 171 -24.63 25.00 10.25
C ASP A 171 -25.90 24.26 10.71
N ARG A 172 -25.92 22.90 10.59
CA ARG A 172 -27.09 22.07 10.89
C ARG A 172 -28.37 22.54 10.17
N ARG A 173 -28.23 22.96 8.91
CA ARG A 173 -29.33 23.36 8.03
C ARG A 173 -29.79 22.19 7.17
N GLU A 174 -31.03 22.25 6.72
CA GLU A 174 -31.55 21.31 5.72
C GLU A 174 -30.76 21.41 4.41
N VAL A 175 -30.52 20.25 3.78
CA VAL A 175 -29.93 20.22 2.46
C VAL A 175 -30.98 20.62 1.42
N PRO A 176 -30.65 21.50 0.46
CA PRO A 176 -31.55 21.84 -0.62
C PRO A 176 -32.03 20.59 -1.39
N ASP A 177 -33.26 20.56 -1.83
CA ASP A 177 -33.93 19.46 -2.50
C ASP A 177 -33.34 19.10 -3.89
N TYR A 178 -32.54 19.98 -4.47
CA TYR A 178 -31.84 19.76 -5.74
C TYR A 178 -30.47 19.13 -5.58
N LEU A 179 -29.99 18.86 -4.35
CA LEU A 179 -28.74 18.19 -4.01
C LEU A 179 -28.97 16.77 -3.47
#